data_4b05aed7417a2649d6772610a675d2ff
#
_entry.id   4b05aed7417a2649d6772610a675d2ff
#
_cell.length_a   1.000
_cell.length_b   1.000
_cell.length_c   1.000
_cell.angle_alpha   90.00
_cell.angle_beta   90.00
_cell.angle_gamma   90.00
#
_symmetry.space_group_name_H-M   'P 1'
#
loop_
_entity.id
_entity.type
_entity.pdbx_description
1 polymer ?
#
loop_
_entity_poly.entity_id
_entity_poly.type
_entity_poly.pdbx_seq_one_letter_code
_entity_poly.pdbx_strand_id
1 'polypeptide(L)'
;HDAELDRLALEKPVRFEAIETSRDDVALLGFTSGTTGEPKATMHFHRDLLIIADGYAKEVLHVTPNDVFVGSPPLAFTFGLGGLAIFPLRFGAAATLLETASPPNMIEIIEKYKATVCFTAPTAYRLMIRAMDDGADLSSLRAAVSAGETLPAPVYEEWMKKTGKPMLDGIGATEMLHIFVSNRFDDHKPACTGKIVSGYQVMVIDDDGKEQPRGEAGRLAVRGPTGCRYLGGANQDIYVQNGWNITGDTF
;
A
#
# COMPACT_ATOMS: atom_id res chain seq x y z
N HIS A 1 -23.89 3.13 -12.80
CA HIS A 1 -23.70 2.51 -14.12
C HIS A 1 -23.67 3.60 -15.16
N ASP A 2 -22.58 3.72 -15.87
CA ASP A 2 -22.43 4.66 -16.96
C ASP A 2 -22.91 3.98 -18.25
N ALA A 3 -24.14 4.25 -18.67
CA ALA A 3 -24.75 3.69 -19.88
C ALA A 3 -23.93 4.00 -21.14
N GLU A 4 -23.14 5.08 -21.15
CA GLU A 4 -22.24 5.43 -22.25
C GLU A 4 -21.06 4.47 -22.31
N LEU A 5 -20.47 4.10 -21.17
CA LEU A 5 -19.38 3.13 -21.09
C LEU A 5 -19.83 1.75 -21.58
N ASP A 6 -21.02 1.30 -21.13
CA ASP A 6 -21.61 0.02 -21.57
C ASP A 6 -21.83 0.01 -23.07
N ARG A 7 -22.37 1.10 -23.65
CA ARG A 7 -22.55 1.24 -25.10
C ARG A 7 -21.21 1.16 -25.86
N LEU A 8 -20.20 1.91 -25.39
CA LEU A 8 -18.87 1.92 -26.00
C LEU A 8 -18.20 0.54 -25.91
N ALA A 9 -18.40 -0.20 -24.81
CA ALA A 9 -17.86 -1.54 -24.65
C ALA A 9 -18.46 -2.53 -25.65
N LEU A 10 -19.77 -2.44 -25.91
CA LEU A 10 -20.46 -3.30 -26.89
C LEU A 10 -19.96 -3.09 -28.34
N GLU A 11 -19.41 -1.93 -28.66
CA GLU A 11 -18.83 -1.59 -29.96
C GLU A 11 -17.40 -2.12 -30.15
N LYS A 12 -16.78 -2.67 -29.11
CA LYS A 12 -15.40 -3.15 -29.16
C LYS A 12 -15.34 -4.65 -29.43
N PRO A 13 -14.28 -5.13 -30.10
CA PRO A 13 -14.09 -6.56 -30.31
C PRO A 13 -13.91 -7.26 -28.95
N VAL A 14 -14.47 -8.47 -28.85
CA VAL A 14 -14.38 -9.31 -27.64
C VAL A 14 -12.93 -9.75 -27.36
N ARG A 15 -12.11 -9.82 -28.41
CA ARG A 15 -10.69 -10.17 -28.31
C ARG A 15 -9.82 -8.93 -28.41
N PHE A 16 -8.94 -8.77 -27.46
CA PHE A 16 -7.90 -7.73 -27.44
C PHE A 16 -6.52 -8.38 -27.46
N GLU A 17 -5.66 -7.92 -28.36
CA GLU A 17 -4.26 -8.32 -28.36
C GLU A 17 -3.46 -7.26 -27.57
N ALA A 18 -2.83 -7.69 -26.48
CA ALA A 18 -2.01 -6.81 -25.65
C ALA A 18 -0.82 -6.29 -26.48
N ILE A 19 -0.50 -5.02 -26.29
CA ILE A 19 0.70 -4.42 -26.85
C ILE A 19 1.92 -5.05 -26.16
N GLU A 20 2.90 -5.49 -26.95
CA GLU A 20 4.17 -5.95 -26.40
C GLU A 20 4.90 -4.77 -25.72
N THR A 21 5.22 -4.94 -24.46
CA THR A 21 5.92 -3.96 -23.64
C THR A 21 7.18 -4.55 -23.04
N SER A 22 8.22 -3.73 -22.90
CA SER A 22 9.40 -4.09 -22.14
C SER A 22 9.13 -3.98 -20.64
N ARG A 23 9.80 -4.80 -19.85
CA ARG A 23 9.79 -4.66 -18.39
C ARG A 23 10.23 -3.26 -17.91
N ASP A 24 11.00 -2.55 -18.71
CA ASP A 24 11.56 -1.24 -18.43
C ASP A 24 10.78 -0.08 -19.10
N ASP A 25 9.65 -0.39 -19.75
CA ASP A 25 8.71 0.62 -20.20
C ASP A 25 7.92 1.19 -19.03
N VAL A 26 7.56 2.49 -19.12
CA VAL A 26 6.74 3.15 -18.09
C VAL A 26 5.34 2.56 -18.11
N ALA A 27 4.92 1.97 -16.98
CA ALA A 27 3.61 1.36 -16.80
C ALA A 27 2.58 2.33 -16.24
N LEU A 28 3.01 3.21 -15.33
CA LEU A 28 2.14 4.20 -14.70
C LEU A 28 2.90 5.43 -14.21
N LEU A 29 2.15 6.50 -13.99
CA LEU A 29 2.62 7.73 -13.34
C LEU A 29 1.90 7.86 -11.99
N GLY A 30 2.67 7.83 -10.90
CA GLY A 30 2.19 8.12 -9.55
C GLY A 30 2.33 9.61 -9.25
N PHE A 31 1.24 10.27 -8.87
CA PHE A 31 1.29 11.69 -8.53
C PHE A 31 1.44 11.90 -7.03
N THR A 32 2.34 12.80 -6.65
CA THR A 32 2.51 13.27 -5.28
C THR A 32 2.21 14.76 -5.19
N SER A 33 1.62 15.20 -4.07
CA SER A 33 1.45 16.61 -3.75
C SER A 33 2.80 17.20 -3.33
N GLY A 34 3.60 17.63 -4.28
CA GLY A 34 4.91 18.21 -3.97
C GLY A 34 4.85 19.31 -2.90
N THR A 35 5.88 19.41 -2.06
CA THR A 35 6.06 20.47 -1.04
C THR A 35 6.02 21.88 -1.63
N THR A 36 6.17 22.01 -2.94
CA THR A 36 6.13 23.27 -3.71
C THR A 36 4.76 23.61 -4.28
N GLY A 37 3.71 22.79 -4.00
CA GLY A 37 2.34 22.99 -4.50
C GLY A 37 2.06 22.44 -5.90
N GLU A 38 3.08 22.22 -6.73
CA GLU A 38 2.91 21.60 -8.05
C GLU A 38 2.98 20.07 -7.93
N PRO A 39 2.00 19.33 -8.48
CA PRO A 39 2.03 17.87 -8.48
C PRO A 39 3.24 17.34 -9.21
N LYS A 40 3.94 16.38 -8.62
CA LYS A 40 5.05 15.66 -9.25
C LYS A 40 4.61 14.30 -9.68
N ALA A 41 4.99 13.87 -10.88
CA ALA A 41 4.72 12.55 -11.40
C ALA A 41 5.99 11.69 -11.27
N THR A 42 5.91 10.59 -10.52
CA THR A 42 6.94 9.56 -10.50
C THR A 42 6.60 8.45 -11.49
N MET A 43 7.56 8.07 -12.32
CA MET A 43 7.40 6.99 -13.30
C MET A 43 7.68 5.65 -12.65
N HIS A 44 6.76 4.69 -12.84
CA HIS A 44 6.93 3.30 -12.45
C HIS A 44 6.88 2.40 -13.68
N PHE A 45 7.72 1.38 -13.68
CA PHE A 45 7.94 0.49 -14.81
C PHE A 45 7.12 -0.80 -14.66
N HIS A 46 6.91 -1.53 -15.75
CA HIS A 46 6.15 -2.79 -15.70
C HIS A 46 6.74 -3.78 -14.68
N ARG A 47 8.06 -3.84 -14.54
CA ARG A 47 8.72 -4.68 -13.53
C ARG A 47 8.35 -4.30 -12.09
N ASP A 48 8.14 -3.01 -11.81
CA ASP A 48 7.89 -2.52 -10.44
C ASP A 48 6.59 -3.07 -9.89
N LEU A 49 5.56 -3.22 -10.75
CA LEU A 49 4.27 -3.81 -10.38
C LEU A 49 4.44 -5.26 -9.90
N LEU A 50 5.27 -6.04 -10.56
CA LEU A 50 5.55 -7.41 -10.17
C LEU A 50 6.42 -7.48 -8.91
N ILE A 51 7.39 -6.59 -8.78
CA ILE A 51 8.29 -6.51 -7.64
C ILE A 51 7.53 -6.25 -6.34
N ILE A 52 6.61 -5.27 -6.32
CA ILE A 52 5.84 -5.00 -5.10
C ILE A 52 4.89 -6.15 -4.75
N ALA A 53 4.35 -6.83 -5.75
CA ALA A 53 3.49 -7.98 -5.52
C ALA A 53 4.30 -9.19 -5.01
N ASP A 54 5.39 -9.55 -5.67
CA ASP A 54 6.20 -10.71 -5.30
C ASP A 54 6.96 -10.47 -3.97
N GLY A 55 7.36 -9.23 -3.68
CA GLY A 55 8.00 -8.86 -2.40
C GLY A 55 6.98 -8.75 -1.27
N TYR A 56 6.05 -7.81 -1.34
CA TYR A 56 5.15 -7.55 -0.22
C TYR A 56 3.98 -8.53 -0.15
N ALA A 57 3.21 -8.69 -1.23
CA ALA A 57 2.01 -9.51 -1.15
C ALA A 57 2.32 -11.00 -0.99
N LYS A 58 3.35 -11.51 -1.66
CA LYS A 58 3.75 -12.91 -1.52
C LYS A 58 4.50 -13.18 -0.21
N GLU A 59 5.55 -12.41 0.09
CA GLU A 59 6.47 -12.75 1.19
C GLU A 59 5.99 -12.23 2.55
N VAL A 60 5.20 -11.14 2.59
CA VAL A 60 4.69 -10.56 3.83
C VAL A 60 3.27 -10.99 4.10
N LEU A 61 2.38 -10.83 3.11
CA LEU A 61 0.97 -11.13 3.28
C LEU A 61 0.62 -12.60 2.99
N HIS A 62 1.50 -13.35 2.34
CA HIS A 62 1.26 -14.74 1.93
C HIS A 62 -0.04 -14.90 1.14
N VAL A 63 -0.25 -14.01 0.16
CA VAL A 63 -1.49 -13.96 -0.64
C VAL A 63 -1.68 -15.24 -1.43
N THR A 64 -2.91 -15.72 -1.43
CA THR A 64 -3.35 -16.92 -2.14
C THR A 64 -4.58 -16.63 -3.01
N PRO A 65 -4.94 -17.49 -3.96
CA PRO A 65 -6.17 -17.34 -4.75
C PRO A 65 -7.48 -17.34 -3.93
N ASN A 66 -7.43 -17.80 -2.69
CA ASN A 66 -8.59 -17.85 -1.79
C ASN A 66 -8.81 -16.53 -1.03
N ASP A 67 -7.92 -15.56 -1.19
CA ASP A 67 -8.05 -14.29 -0.52
C ASP A 67 -9.10 -13.38 -1.19
N VAL A 68 -9.77 -12.60 -0.34
CA VAL A 68 -10.69 -11.54 -0.76
C VAL A 68 -10.24 -10.25 -0.11
N PHE A 69 -9.85 -9.30 -0.93
CA PHE A 69 -9.35 -7.99 -0.50
C PHE A 69 -10.49 -6.98 -0.37
N VAL A 70 -10.39 -6.13 0.65
CA VAL A 70 -11.25 -4.98 0.87
C VAL A 70 -10.42 -3.80 1.35
N GLY A 71 -10.85 -2.59 1.08
CA GLY A 71 -10.13 -1.42 1.60
C GLY A 71 -10.73 -0.09 1.21
N SER A 72 -10.24 0.97 1.86
CA SER A 72 -10.66 2.35 1.61
C SER A 72 -9.74 3.15 0.68
N PRO A 73 -8.44 2.82 0.49
CA PRO A 73 -7.59 3.65 -0.34
C PRO A 73 -8.05 3.63 -1.79
N PRO A 74 -8.20 4.81 -2.43
CA PRO A 74 -8.54 4.88 -3.85
C PRO A 74 -7.50 4.20 -4.74
N LEU A 75 -7.94 3.60 -5.85
CA LEU A 75 -7.02 3.00 -6.85
C LEU A 75 -6.08 4.02 -7.50
N ALA A 76 -6.41 5.31 -7.41
CA ALA A 76 -5.54 6.41 -7.87
C ALA A 76 -4.30 6.62 -6.99
N PHE A 77 -4.25 6.04 -5.79
CA PHE A 77 -3.09 6.05 -4.91
C PHE A 77 -2.38 4.70 -4.93
N THR A 78 -1.06 4.71 -4.85
CA THR A 78 -0.24 3.49 -4.96
C THR A 78 -0.57 2.45 -3.88
N PHE A 79 -0.96 2.89 -2.67
CA PHE A 79 -1.40 1.98 -1.61
C PHE A 79 -2.69 1.24 -1.98
N GLY A 80 -3.69 1.93 -2.53
CA GLY A 80 -4.92 1.31 -3.04
C GLY A 80 -4.70 0.50 -4.31
N LEU A 81 -3.90 1.03 -5.24
CA LEU A 81 -3.57 0.33 -6.48
C LEU A 81 -2.89 -1.02 -6.22
N GLY A 82 -1.88 -1.03 -5.34
CA GLY A 82 -1.23 -2.28 -4.92
C GLY A 82 -2.19 -3.23 -4.24
N GLY A 83 -2.81 -2.76 -3.14
CA GLY A 83 -3.64 -3.60 -2.27
C GLY A 83 -4.93 -4.10 -2.89
N LEU A 84 -5.60 -3.32 -3.74
CA LEU A 84 -6.93 -3.64 -4.24
C LEU A 84 -6.97 -4.02 -5.73
N ALA A 85 -5.86 -3.90 -6.45
CA ALA A 85 -5.78 -4.29 -7.86
C ALA A 85 -4.58 -5.19 -8.15
N ILE A 86 -3.34 -4.69 -7.99
CA ILE A 86 -2.14 -5.42 -8.42
C ILE A 86 -2.01 -6.76 -7.66
N PHE A 87 -2.14 -6.74 -6.34
CA PHE A 87 -1.94 -7.94 -5.52
C PHE A 87 -2.99 -9.02 -5.79
N PRO A 88 -4.31 -8.72 -5.72
CA PRO A 88 -5.30 -9.73 -6.06
C PRO A 88 -5.16 -10.24 -7.49
N LEU A 89 -4.93 -9.38 -8.49
CA LEU A 89 -4.74 -9.81 -9.87
C LEU A 89 -3.51 -10.71 -10.05
N ARG A 90 -2.39 -10.40 -9.38
CA ARG A 90 -1.15 -11.18 -9.48
C ARG A 90 -1.31 -12.62 -8.99
N PHE A 91 -2.13 -12.82 -7.95
CA PHE A 91 -2.27 -14.12 -7.29
C PHE A 91 -3.60 -14.82 -7.55
N GLY A 92 -4.45 -14.27 -8.44
CA GLY A 92 -5.77 -14.85 -8.74
C GLY A 92 -6.75 -14.74 -7.57
N ALA A 93 -6.53 -13.79 -6.66
CA ALA A 93 -7.42 -13.47 -5.56
C ALA A 93 -8.55 -12.52 -5.99
N ALA A 94 -9.59 -12.39 -5.17
CA ALA A 94 -10.66 -11.45 -5.40
C ALA A 94 -10.42 -10.11 -4.69
N ALA A 95 -11.04 -9.04 -5.19
CA ALA A 95 -11.10 -7.75 -4.51
C ALA A 95 -12.52 -7.20 -4.55
N THR A 96 -12.94 -6.57 -3.45
CA THR A 96 -14.19 -5.81 -3.37
C THR A 96 -13.86 -4.32 -3.43
N LEU A 97 -14.43 -3.63 -4.41
CA LEU A 97 -14.30 -2.18 -4.53
C LEU A 97 -15.57 -1.51 -4.01
N LEU A 98 -15.40 -0.53 -3.14
CA LEU A 98 -16.48 0.22 -2.52
C LEU A 98 -16.64 1.56 -3.22
N GLU A 99 -17.85 1.90 -3.64
CA GLU A 99 -18.17 3.24 -4.13
C GLU A 99 -18.00 4.28 -3.02
N THR A 100 -18.41 3.94 -1.81
CA THR A 100 -18.21 4.74 -0.59
C THR A 100 -17.56 3.88 0.48
N ALA A 101 -16.26 4.07 0.68
CA ALA A 101 -15.48 3.30 1.64
C ALA A 101 -15.61 3.86 3.08
N SER A 102 -16.83 3.96 3.59
CA SER A 102 -17.08 4.30 4.99
C SER A 102 -16.78 3.12 5.91
N PRO A 103 -16.41 3.34 7.18
CA PRO A 103 -16.18 2.25 8.14
C PRO A 103 -17.34 1.27 8.27
N PRO A 104 -18.62 1.68 8.38
CA PRO A 104 -19.75 0.74 8.38
C PRO A 104 -19.83 -0.09 7.10
N ASN A 105 -19.67 0.55 5.92
CA ASN A 105 -19.72 -0.17 4.65
C ASN A 105 -18.58 -1.19 4.53
N MET A 106 -17.38 -0.87 5.04
CA MET A 106 -16.27 -1.83 5.06
C MET A 106 -16.57 -3.05 5.94
N ILE A 107 -17.17 -2.84 7.11
CA ILE A 107 -17.60 -3.92 8.00
C ILE A 107 -18.64 -4.81 7.28
N GLU A 108 -19.70 -4.21 6.72
CA GLU A 108 -20.72 -4.93 5.95
C GLU A 108 -20.12 -5.76 4.81
N ILE A 109 -19.19 -5.22 4.06
CA ILE A 109 -18.53 -5.91 2.95
C ILE A 109 -17.64 -7.05 3.44
N ILE A 110 -16.92 -6.87 4.56
CA ILE A 110 -16.14 -7.93 5.19
C ILE A 110 -17.03 -9.10 5.54
N GLU A 111 -18.17 -8.83 6.19
CA GLU A 111 -19.14 -9.85 6.56
C GLU A 111 -19.77 -10.55 5.35
N LYS A 112 -20.24 -9.76 4.39
CA LYS A 112 -20.96 -10.24 3.20
C LYS A 112 -20.12 -11.11 2.29
N TYR A 113 -18.91 -10.67 1.99
CA TYR A 113 -18.01 -11.34 1.04
C TYR A 113 -16.91 -12.16 1.72
N LYS A 114 -16.94 -12.24 3.05
CA LYS A 114 -15.94 -12.95 3.86
C LYS A 114 -14.52 -12.49 3.49
N ALA A 115 -14.33 -11.17 3.43
CA ALA A 115 -13.03 -10.60 3.11
C ALA A 115 -11.95 -11.08 4.10
N THR A 116 -10.76 -11.36 3.56
CA THR A 116 -9.65 -11.95 4.33
C THR A 116 -8.53 -10.97 4.61
N VAL A 117 -8.38 -9.94 3.77
CA VAL A 117 -7.33 -8.91 3.90
C VAL A 117 -7.97 -7.53 3.75
N CYS A 118 -7.80 -6.68 4.76
CA CYS A 118 -8.31 -5.32 4.77
C CYS A 118 -7.15 -4.33 4.65
N PHE A 119 -7.24 -3.39 3.68
CA PHE A 119 -6.28 -2.31 3.48
C PHE A 119 -6.92 -0.97 3.85
N THR A 120 -6.42 -0.29 4.87
CA THR A 120 -6.88 1.07 5.20
C THR A 120 -5.90 1.81 6.09
N ALA A 121 -6.15 3.11 6.34
CA ALA A 121 -5.33 3.94 7.21
C ALA A 121 -5.72 3.77 8.70
N PRO A 122 -4.81 4.07 9.64
CA PRO A 122 -5.07 4.05 11.08
C PRO A 122 -6.34 4.79 11.50
N THR A 123 -6.59 5.96 10.91
CA THR A 123 -7.81 6.74 11.20
C THR A 123 -9.08 5.96 10.85
N ALA A 124 -9.11 5.24 9.74
CA ALA A 124 -10.27 4.43 9.36
C ALA A 124 -10.42 3.21 10.27
N TYR A 125 -9.32 2.54 10.65
CA TYR A 125 -9.40 1.46 11.66
C TYR A 125 -9.98 1.94 12.98
N ARG A 126 -9.58 3.11 13.46
CA ARG A 126 -10.16 3.72 14.67
C ARG A 126 -11.67 3.94 14.55
N LEU A 127 -12.14 4.36 13.38
CA LEU A 127 -13.57 4.55 13.12
C LEU A 127 -14.30 3.20 12.98
N MET A 128 -13.67 2.19 12.35
CA MET A 128 -14.21 0.83 12.30
C MET A 128 -14.39 0.25 13.70
N ILE A 129 -13.37 0.37 14.57
CA ILE A 129 -13.43 -0.07 15.98
C ILE A 129 -14.64 0.53 16.69
N ARG A 130 -14.96 1.80 16.45
CA ARG A 130 -16.13 2.47 17.04
C ARG A 130 -17.44 2.06 16.40
N ALA A 131 -17.43 1.72 15.10
CA ALA A 131 -18.61 1.31 14.36
C ALA A 131 -18.94 -0.19 14.53
N MET A 132 -18.00 -0.99 15.06
CA MET A 132 -18.24 -2.39 15.37
C MET A 132 -19.24 -2.50 16.51
N ASP A 133 -20.40 -3.04 16.21
CA ASP A 133 -21.36 -3.51 17.21
C ASP A 133 -20.90 -4.85 17.80
N ASP A 134 -21.46 -5.25 18.94
CA ASP A 134 -21.12 -6.52 19.60
C ASP A 134 -21.43 -7.78 18.75
N GLY A 135 -22.06 -7.59 17.58
CA GLY A 135 -22.41 -8.65 16.64
C GLY A 135 -21.64 -8.67 15.32
N ALA A 136 -20.70 -7.72 15.09
CA ALA A 136 -19.95 -7.66 13.83
C ALA A 136 -19.04 -8.89 13.66
N ASP A 137 -19.22 -9.64 12.56
CA ASP A 137 -18.44 -10.84 12.25
C ASP A 137 -17.24 -10.52 11.33
N LEU A 138 -16.11 -10.20 11.91
CA LEU A 138 -14.84 -10.03 11.21
C LEU A 138 -13.96 -11.30 11.26
N SER A 139 -14.53 -12.45 11.56
CA SER A 139 -13.78 -13.72 11.73
C SER A 139 -13.04 -14.15 10.46
N SER A 140 -13.55 -13.79 9.29
CA SER A 140 -12.91 -14.08 7.99
C SER A 140 -11.60 -13.34 7.78
N LEU A 141 -11.40 -12.17 8.41
CA LEU A 141 -10.15 -11.44 8.29
C LEU A 141 -8.98 -12.26 8.87
N ARG A 142 -7.92 -12.37 8.10
CA ARG A 142 -6.64 -12.91 8.56
C ARG A 142 -5.57 -11.83 8.72
N ALA A 143 -5.73 -10.68 8.04
CA ALA A 143 -4.83 -9.53 8.15
C ALA A 143 -5.57 -8.20 8.00
N ALA A 144 -5.18 -7.24 8.83
CA ALA A 144 -5.49 -5.83 8.69
C ALA A 144 -4.19 -5.09 8.34
N VAL A 145 -4.10 -4.53 7.12
CA VAL A 145 -2.93 -3.78 6.66
C VAL A 145 -3.16 -2.29 6.89
N SER A 146 -2.26 -1.67 7.64
CA SER A 146 -2.28 -0.25 7.99
C SER A 146 -1.11 0.47 7.35
N ALA A 147 -1.34 1.60 6.70
CA ALA A 147 -0.29 2.48 6.18
C ALA A 147 -0.84 3.90 5.89
N GLY A 148 0.07 4.80 5.51
CA GLY A 148 -0.25 6.19 5.12
C GLY A 148 -0.28 7.18 6.27
N GLU A 149 -0.37 6.71 7.51
CA GLU A 149 -0.33 7.50 8.74
C GLU A 149 0.42 6.69 9.81
N THR A 150 0.93 7.35 10.83
CA THR A 150 1.48 6.65 12.01
C THR A 150 0.37 5.90 12.73
N LEU A 151 0.55 4.60 12.97
CA LEU A 151 -0.40 3.78 13.71
C LEU A 151 -0.25 4.02 15.23
N PRO A 152 -1.23 4.63 15.91
CA PRO A 152 -1.17 4.83 17.35
C PRO A 152 -1.31 3.48 18.08
N ALA A 153 -0.47 3.25 19.10
CA ALA A 153 -0.53 2.04 19.93
C ALA A 153 -1.95 1.71 20.45
N PRO A 154 -2.75 2.68 20.96
CA PRO A 154 -4.12 2.40 21.42
C PRO A 154 -5.03 1.84 20.32
N VAL A 155 -4.87 2.29 19.04
CA VAL A 155 -5.68 1.78 17.91
C VAL A 155 -5.31 0.32 17.62
N TYR A 156 -4.02 0.01 17.60
CA TYR A 156 -3.53 -1.36 17.44
C TYR A 156 -4.05 -2.28 18.57
N GLU A 157 -3.92 -1.87 19.82
CA GLU A 157 -4.31 -2.66 21.00
C GLU A 157 -5.82 -2.91 21.04
N GLU A 158 -6.62 -1.88 20.73
CA GLU A 158 -8.08 -2.00 20.72
C GLU A 158 -8.56 -2.88 19.56
N TRP A 159 -7.95 -2.77 18.38
CA TRP A 159 -8.22 -3.67 17.26
C TRP A 159 -7.92 -5.11 17.61
N MET A 160 -6.74 -5.39 18.15
CA MET A 160 -6.35 -6.73 18.59
C MET A 160 -7.31 -7.29 19.64
N LYS A 161 -7.71 -6.45 20.61
CA LYS A 161 -8.67 -6.85 21.66
C LYS A 161 -10.04 -7.22 21.10
N LYS A 162 -10.55 -6.45 20.13
CA LYS A 162 -11.88 -6.68 19.54
C LYS A 162 -11.91 -7.81 18.52
N THR A 163 -10.88 -7.96 17.72
CA THR A 163 -10.90 -8.86 16.57
C THR A 163 -10.02 -10.10 16.73
N GLY A 164 -9.01 -10.05 17.57
CA GLY A 164 -7.96 -11.07 17.66
C GLY A 164 -7.12 -11.19 16.38
N LYS A 165 -7.22 -10.23 15.45
CA LYS A 165 -6.56 -10.29 14.14
C LYS A 165 -5.33 -9.41 14.10
N PRO A 166 -4.21 -9.87 13.50
CA PRO A 166 -2.99 -9.06 13.41
C PRO A 166 -3.22 -7.80 12.58
N MET A 167 -2.68 -6.68 13.06
CA MET A 167 -2.59 -5.44 12.31
C MET A 167 -1.15 -5.27 11.86
N LEU A 168 -0.96 -5.32 10.56
CA LEU A 168 0.35 -5.20 9.91
C LEU A 168 0.55 -3.76 9.46
N ASP A 169 1.14 -2.96 10.35
CA ASP A 169 1.53 -1.60 10.02
C ASP A 169 2.72 -1.61 9.05
N GLY A 170 2.73 -0.64 8.13
CA GLY A 170 3.81 -0.53 7.15
C GLY A 170 4.03 0.89 6.68
N ILE A 171 5.25 1.18 6.25
CA ILE A 171 5.59 2.41 5.57
C ILE A 171 5.91 2.14 4.10
N GLY A 172 5.35 2.97 3.26
CA GLY A 172 5.60 3.04 1.82
C GLY A 172 5.64 4.47 1.35
N ALA A 173 5.98 4.66 0.10
CA ALA A 173 5.95 5.96 -0.56
C ALA A 173 5.47 5.78 -2.01
N THR A 174 4.83 6.81 -2.56
CA THR A 174 4.45 6.81 -3.99
C THR A 174 5.68 6.59 -4.87
N GLU A 175 6.81 7.18 -4.50
CA GLU A 175 8.09 7.07 -5.19
C GLU A 175 8.66 5.65 -5.16
N MET A 176 8.32 4.84 -4.16
CA MET A 176 8.71 3.43 -4.03
C MET A 176 7.62 2.48 -4.52
N LEU A 177 6.50 3.02 -4.99
CA LEU A 177 5.29 2.35 -5.48
C LEU A 177 4.45 1.71 -4.37
N HIS A 178 5.01 1.16 -3.32
CA HIS A 178 4.28 0.51 -2.23
C HIS A 178 5.10 0.43 -0.94
N ILE A 179 4.64 -0.41 -0.01
CA ILE A 179 5.26 -0.65 1.30
C ILE A 179 6.62 -1.34 1.14
N PHE A 180 7.64 -0.81 1.81
CA PHE A 180 9.01 -1.34 1.84
C PHE A 180 9.51 -1.69 3.25
N VAL A 181 8.78 -1.30 4.31
CA VAL A 181 8.94 -1.80 5.69
C VAL A 181 7.57 -2.16 6.22
N SER A 182 7.41 -3.29 6.91
CA SER A 182 6.13 -3.73 7.46
C SER A 182 6.30 -4.71 8.61
N ASN A 183 5.34 -4.72 9.52
CA ASN A 183 5.13 -5.81 10.46
C ASN A 183 4.93 -7.15 9.73
N ARG A 184 5.10 -8.25 10.45
CA ARG A 184 4.89 -9.63 10.00
C ARG A 184 3.83 -10.30 10.84
N PHE A 185 3.26 -11.40 10.37
CA PHE A 185 2.26 -12.18 11.13
C PHE A 185 2.80 -12.71 12.46
N ASP A 186 4.06 -13.06 12.50
CA ASP A 186 4.77 -13.61 13.66
C ASP A 186 5.59 -12.56 14.44
N ASP A 187 5.69 -11.35 13.93
CA ASP A 187 6.44 -10.25 14.54
C ASP A 187 5.75 -8.91 14.24
N HIS A 188 4.71 -8.63 15.00
CA HIS A 188 3.96 -7.39 14.96
C HIS A 188 3.73 -6.86 16.39
N LYS A 189 3.81 -5.55 16.56
CA LYS A 189 3.65 -4.91 17.89
C LYS A 189 3.26 -3.43 17.73
N PRO A 190 2.63 -2.86 18.77
CA PRO A 190 2.25 -1.44 18.77
C PRO A 190 3.46 -0.53 18.63
N ALA A 191 3.25 0.63 18.00
CA ALA A 191 4.26 1.67 17.78
C ALA A 191 5.55 1.17 17.10
N CYS A 192 5.42 0.18 16.22
CA CYS A 192 6.54 -0.36 15.46
C CYS A 192 6.10 -0.67 14.03
N THR A 193 6.81 -0.11 13.05
CA THR A 193 6.51 -0.33 11.63
C THR A 193 6.98 -1.70 11.13
N GLY A 194 7.88 -2.38 11.85
CA GLY A 194 8.28 -3.75 11.56
C GLY A 194 9.64 -3.89 10.89
N LYS A 195 9.73 -4.77 9.89
CA LYS A 195 10.97 -5.18 9.22
C LYS A 195 10.98 -4.77 7.75
N ILE A 196 12.17 -4.63 7.21
CA ILE A 196 12.40 -4.33 5.78
C ILE A 196 11.82 -5.46 4.92
N VAL A 197 11.12 -5.10 3.86
CA VAL A 197 10.68 -6.04 2.82
C VAL A 197 11.89 -6.50 2.01
N SER A 198 11.92 -7.77 1.61
CA SER A 198 13.04 -8.36 0.87
C SER A 198 13.42 -7.53 -0.37
N GLY A 199 14.71 -7.36 -0.56
CA GLY A 199 15.28 -6.59 -1.66
C GLY A 199 15.46 -5.10 -1.38
N TYR A 200 14.84 -4.55 -0.34
CA TYR A 200 15.04 -3.18 0.09
C TYR A 200 16.12 -3.06 1.17
N GLN A 201 16.66 -1.87 1.29
CA GLN A 201 17.55 -1.44 2.37
C GLN A 201 17.06 -0.09 2.87
N VAL A 202 17.13 0.12 4.18
CA VAL A 202 16.77 1.40 4.81
C VAL A 202 17.87 1.83 5.76
N MET A 203 18.02 3.12 5.94
CA MET A 203 18.84 3.75 6.96
C MET A 203 18.17 5.03 7.43
N VAL A 204 18.47 5.45 8.64
CA VAL A 204 18.12 6.76 9.17
C VAL A 204 19.34 7.66 9.00
N ILE A 205 19.15 8.85 8.43
CA ILE A 205 20.24 9.79 8.13
C ILE A 205 20.01 11.12 8.82
N ASP A 206 21.12 11.79 9.16
CA ASP A 206 21.12 13.18 9.63
C ASP A 206 20.91 14.19 8.48
N ASP A 207 21.00 15.49 8.77
CA ASP A 207 20.87 16.56 7.79
C ASP A 207 22.03 16.62 6.80
N ASP A 208 23.19 16.07 7.15
CA ASP A 208 24.37 15.96 6.29
C ASP A 208 24.33 14.69 5.40
N GLY A 209 23.30 13.85 5.55
CA GLY A 209 23.11 12.60 4.80
C GLY A 209 23.95 11.43 5.32
N LYS A 210 24.48 11.51 6.54
CA LYS A 210 25.22 10.41 7.20
C LYS A 210 24.29 9.52 7.99
N GLU A 211 24.58 8.24 8.01
CA GLU A 211 23.80 7.25 8.79
C GLU A 211 23.87 7.59 10.30
N GLN A 212 22.71 7.67 10.91
CA GLN A 212 22.53 7.88 12.33
C GLN A 212 22.78 6.60 13.14
N PRO A 213 23.34 6.73 14.34
CA PRO A 213 23.38 5.63 15.29
C PRO A 213 21.97 5.14 15.65
N ARG A 214 21.86 3.88 16.05
CA ARG A 214 20.58 3.33 16.51
C ARG A 214 20.02 4.08 17.70
N GLY A 215 18.75 4.50 17.58
CA GLY A 215 18.05 5.25 18.60
C GLY A 215 18.09 6.76 18.45
N GLU A 216 18.83 7.26 17.46
CA GLU A 216 18.84 8.66 17.09
C GLU A 216 17.83 8.91 15.98
N ALA A 217 17.07 10.00 16.09
CA ALA A 217 16.08 10.37 15.09
C ALA A 217 16.72 11.02 13.86
N GLY A 218 16.16 10.75 12.69
CA GLY A 218 16.61 11.34 11.45
C GLY A 218 15.64 11.05 10.30
N ARG A 219 16.04 11.41 9.08
CA ARG A 219 15.24 11.16 7.89
C ARG A 219 15.41 9.72 7.42
N LEU A 220 14.30 9.08 7.03
CA LEU A 220 14.34 7.75 6.48
C LEU A 220 14.83 7.80 5.01
N ALA A 221 15.87 7.04 4.72
CA ALA A 221 16.38 6.81 3.38
C ALA A 221 16.16 5.35 2.97
N VAL A 222 15.71 5.10 1.75
CA VAL A 222 15.42 3.76 1.23
C VAL A 222 16.04 3.57 -0.14
N ARG A 223 16.56 2.38 -0.41
CA ARG A 223 16.92 1.92 -1.75
C ARG A 223 16.50 0.48 -1.96
N GLY A 224 16.22 0.11 -3.20
CA GLY A 224 15.77 -1.25 -3.49
C GLY A 224 15.44 -1.46 -4.95
N PRO A 225 14.68 -2.52 -5.26
CA PRO A 225 14.34 -2.90 -6.62
C PRO A 225 13.34 -1.96 -7.30
N THR A 226 12.61 -1.13 -6.52
CA THR A 226 11.83 0.01 -7.01
C THR A 226 12.46 1.30 -6.54
N GLY A 227 12.12 2.44 -7.14
CA GLY A 227 12.66 3.73 -6.75
C GLY A 227 12.12 4.87 -7.59
N CYS A 228 12.40 6.10 -7.16
CA CYS A 228 11.87 7.29 -7.79
C CYS A 228 12.57 7.63 -9.09
N ARG A 229 11.76 7.90 -10.12
CA ARG A 229 12.19 8.61 -11.32
C ARG A 229 11.11 9.61 -11.70
N TYR A 230 11.32 10.87 -11.40
CA TYR A 230 10.37 11.93 -11.73
C TYR A 230 10.31 12.22 -13.22
N LEU A 231 9.10 12.34 -13.75
CA LEU A 231 8.87 12.79 -15.11
C LEU A 231 9.41 14.21 -15.28
N GLY A 232 10.22 14.43 -16.33
CA GLY A 232 10.88 15.70 -16.56
C GLY A 232 12.08 16.01 -15.66
N GLY A 233 12.43 15.12 -14.72
CA GLY A 233 13.63 15.22 -13.88
C GLY A 233 13.61 16.30 -12.79
N ALA A 234 12.54 17.07 -12.65
CA ALA A 234 12.41 18.10 -11.61
C ALA A 234 12.48 17.47 -10.21
N ASN A 235 13.34 18.00 -9.34
CA ASN A 235 13.59 17.50 -7.98
C ASN A 235 14.17 16.08 -7.89
N GLN A 236 14.61 15.48 -8.98
CA GLN A 236 15.19 14.14 -8.95
C GLN A 236 16.38 14.08 -7.98
N ASP A 237 17.32 15.03 -8.08
CA ASP A 237 18.52 15.07 -7.25
C ASP A 237 18.27 15.46 -5.80
N ILE A 238 17.07 16.00 -5.48
CA ILE A 238 16.67 16.27 -4.11
C ILE A 238 16.19 15.00 -3.44
N TYR A 239 15.38 14.19 -4.15
CA TYR A 239 14.80 12.98 -3.61
C TYR A 239 15.75 11.78 -3.72
N VAL A 240 16.53 11.67 -4.79
CA VAL A 240 17.47 10.55 -4.99
C VAL A 240 18.92 11.06 -4.86
N GLN A 241 19.58 10.67 -3.79
CA GLN A 241 20.96 11.04 -3.49
C GLN A 241 21.80 9.78 -3.32
N ASN A 242 22.86 9.65 -4.11
CA ASN A 242 23.79 8.49 -4.07
C ASN A 242 23.07 7.13 -4.15
N GLY A 243 21.97 7.04 -4.93
CA GLY A 243 21.17 5.84 -5.09
C GLY A 243 20.19 5.54 -3.94
N TRP A 244 20.05 6.46 -2.98
CA TRP A 244 19.05 6.42 -1.91
C TRP A 244 17.91 7.38 -2.19
N ASN A 245 16.69 6.93 -2.00
CA ASN A 245 15.49 7.75 -2.01
C ASN A 245 15.32 8.34 -0.61
N ILE A 246 15.42 9.64 -0.48
CA ILE A 246 15.30 10.35 0.80
C ILE A 246 13.83 10.67 1.00
N THR A 247 13.16 9.93 1.88
CA THR A 247 11.74 10.15 2.15
C THR A 247 11.53 11.43 2.98
N GLY A 248 10.28 11.88 3.03
CA GLY A 248 9.90 12.99 3.92
C GLY A 248 9.65 12.55 5.37
N ASP A 249 9.82 11.25 5.66
CA ASP A 249 9.47 10.68 6.95
C ASP A 249 10.66 10.73 7.92
N THR A 250 10.35 10.99 9.20
CA THR A 250 11.32 10.95 10.32
C THR A 250 11.13 9.67 11.12
N PHE A 251 12.21 9.04 11.45
CA PHE A 251 12.29 7.78 12.21
C PHE A 251 13.27 7.90 13.35
#